data_220cf14721edacb59de7c4499e1dd314
#
_entry.id   220cf14721edacb59de7c4499e1dd314
#
_cell.length_a   1.000
_cell.length_b   1.000
_cell.length_c   1.000
_cell.angle_alpha   90.00
_cell.angle_beta   90.00
_cell.angle_gamma   90.00
#
_symmetry.space_group_name_H-M   'P 1'
#
loop_
_entity.id
_entity.type
_entity.pdbx_description
1 polymer ?
#
loop_
_entity_poly.entity_id
_entity_poly.type
_entity_poly.pdbx_seq_one_letter_code
_entity_poly.pdbx_strand_id
1 'polypeptide(L)'
;MRVRRLCSLSRLLGAGGGLNGGLAPPAHRLLPAASCLLLSVICSLPTAVFAQTPDPKPTAGAPAQGNGAPSQPGSTDRRIRVRVQVVSVPVSVLDKRGLPVIDLSQNDFRVYENGKLQTIKYFVREPLPPLRIGLILDTSNSVRPQMPFEKDAASQFVFDMLEVRASKNLIFLQTFDATSSVVQDFTDDPEVLNDKIRALKAGGGKALYDAIYYACKEKMLNSGSPEQLRRVLVVISDGIDVQSHHTFDEAISMAHRAETVIYLIANGRYGFTNPGDVVLEDLARRTGGAAFFPFRQAVGSDLETGYLSHGQIGDTSQNKGLGAETGRFSAEKLVRLAEALESIGRELNDQYSLGYTPANDAVDGTYRAIRVEVARKGVQVRTKAGYFATAEQP
;
A
#
# COMPACT_ATOMS: atom_id res chain seq x y z
N MET A 1 24.31 41.67 -39.93
CA MET A 1 23.83 43.05 -40.04
C MET A 1 23.48 43.55 -38.65
N ARG A 2 24.29 44.49 -38.18
CA ARG A 2 24.08 45.57 -37.19
C ARG A 2 23.35 45.20 -35.90
N VAL A 3 24.01 45.14 -34.72
CA VAL A 3 24.83 46.10 -33.94
C VAL A 3 23.96 47.17 -33.24
N ARG A 4 24.10 47.20 -31.94
CA ARG A 4 24.35 48.32 -30.99
C ARG A 4 23.46 48.21 -29.75
N ARG A 5 24.05 48.04 -28.58
CA ARG A 5 24.82 48.92 -27.66
C ARG A 5 23.93 49.69 -26.70
N LEU A 6 24.15 49.45 -25.42
CA LEU A 6 24.86 50.23 -24.38
C LEU A 6 23.99 51.26 -23.66
N CYS A 7 24.00 51.25 -22.36
CA CYS A 7 24.52 52.24 -21.36
C CYS A 7 23.92 51.88 -19.99
N SER A 8 24.60 51.52 -18.95
CA SER A 8 25.58 52.14 -18.03
C SER A 8 25.10 53.40 -17.32
N LEU A 9 25.21 53.39 -16.01
CA LEU A 9 25.71 54.36 -15.01
C LEU A 9 24.97 54.10 -13.69
N SER A 10 25.61 53.66 -12.65
CA SER A 10 26.65 54.17 -11.74
C SER A 10 26.15 55.09 -10.65
N ARG A 11 26.44 54.61 -9.40
CA ARG A 11 26.89 55.36 -8.22
C ARG A 11 25.98 56.35 -7.51
N LEU A 12 25.87 56.13 -6.19
CA LEU A 12 26.39 57.01 -5.10
C LEU A 12 26.06 56.41 -3.75
N LEU A 13 26.99 56.00 -3.04
CA LEU A 13 27.61 56.36 -1.75
C LEU A 13 26.77 57.32 -0.84
N GLY A 14 26.64 56.90 0.42
CA GLY A 14 26.25 57.76 1.54
C GLY A 14 26.35 57.02 2.85
N ALA A 15 27.40 57.29 3.56
CA ALA A 15 27.79 56.77 4.88
C ALA A 15 27.09 57.53 6.03
N GLY A 16 27.14 56.91 7.24
CA GLY A 16 27.02 57.65 8.50
C GLY A 16 26.06 56.97 9.48
N GLY A 17 26.55 56.32 10.46
CA GLY A 17 26.81 56.72 11.84
C GLY A 17 25.56 56.45 12.69
N GLY A 18 25.51 55.62 13.64
CA GLY A 18 26.18 55.60 14.92
C GLY A 18 25.20 55.69 16.09
N LEU A 19 25.40 54.85 17.10
CA LEU A 19 25.18 55.05 18.54
C LEU A 19 23.84 54.53 19.18
N ASN A 20 24.05 53.48 19.98
CA ASN A 20 23.77 53.35 21.43
C ASN A 20 22.34 53.58 21.99
N GLY A 21 22.00 52.66 22.83
CA GLY A 21 21.08 52.78 23.98
C GLY A 21 20.07 51.61 23.95
N GLY A 22 20.08 50.65 24.79
CA GLY A 22 20.11 50.66 26.21
C GLY A 22 18.84 50.03 26.73
N LEU A 23 18.98 48.86 27.33
CA LEU A 23 18.25 48.32 28.50
C LEU A 23 16.75 48.61 28.72
N ALA A 24 15.91 47.62 28.80
CA ALA A 24 15.35 47.00 30.00
C ALA A 24 14.02 46.28 29.69
N PRO A 25 13.66 45.19 30.42
CA PRO A 25 12.48 44.42 30.17
C PRO A 25 11.22 44.96 30.89
N PRO A 26 10.03 44.66 30.45
CA PRO A 26 8.85 44.85 31.27
C PRO A 26 8.27 43.55 31.81
N ALA A 27 8.27 43.47 33.07
CA ALA A 27 7.23 43.25 34.06
C ALA A 27 6.08 42.27 33.69
N HIS A 28 6.02 41.29 34.56
CA HIS A 28 4.90 40.41 34.86
C HIS A 28 3.56 41.18 35.00
N ARG A 29 2.52 40.64 34.41
CA ARG A 29 1.17 40.87 34.90
C ARG A 29 0.46 39.55 35.15
N LEU A 30 0.12 39.39 36.41
CA LEU A 30 -0.67 38.36 37.05
C LEU A 30 -2.12 38.35 36.53
N LEU A 31 -2.66 37.18 36.49
CA LEU A 31 -4.05 36.78 36.30
C LEU A 31 -4.98 37.40 37.36
N PRO A 32 -6.28 37.42 37.11
CA PRO A 32 -7.17 36.89 38.15
C PRO A 32 -8.02 35.72 37.67
N ALA A 33 -8.12 34.75 38.56
CA ALA A 33 -9.07 33.67 38.54
C ALA A 33 -10.49 34.20 38.60
N ALA A 34 -11.36 33.73 37.74
CA ALA A 34 -12.79 33.85 37.91
C ALA A 34 -13.42 32.44 37.88
N SER A 35 -13.83 32.04 39.05
CA SER A 35 -14.78 30.94 39.29
C SER A 35 -16.09 31.21 38.55
N CYS A 36 -16.62 30.24 37.84
CA CYS A 36 -18.03 30.19 37.51
C CYS A 36 -18.54 28.75 37.62
N LEU A 37 -19.19 28.53 38.71
CA LEU A 37 -20.42 27.79 39.02
C LEU A 37 -20.94 26.78 37.98
N LEU A 38 -20.99 25.56 38.47
CA LEU A 38 -21.81 24.43 38.03
C LEU A 38 -23.29 24.82 37.91
N LEU A 39 -23.89 24.60 36.75
CA LEU A 39 -25.33 24.45 36.60
C LEU A 39 -25.59 23.09 35.97
N SER A 40 -25.97 22.16 36.87
CA SER A 40 -26.53 20.84 36.53
C SER A 40 -27.96 21.05 36.01
N VAL A 41 -28.17 20.88 34.71
CA VAL A 41 -29.51 20.69 34.17
C VAL A 41 -29.77 19.22 34.01
N ILE A 42 -30.53 18.68 34.96
CA ILE A 42 -31.13 17.34 34.89
C ILE A 42 -32.28 17.42 33.87
N CYS A 43 -32.07 16.86 32.68
CA CYS A 43 -33.15 16.69 31.70
C CYS A 43 -33.70 15.27 31.89
N SER A 44 -34.82 15.16 32.62
CA SER A 44 -35.62 13.96 32.77
C SER A 44 -36.34 13.64 31.46
N LEU A 45 -36.00 12.51 30.86
CA LEU A 45 -36.72 11.92 29.73
C LEU A 45 -37.89 11.08 30.29
N PRO A 46 -39.09 11.15 29.72
CA PRO A 46 -40.18 10.27 30.10
C PRO A 46 -40.01 8.88 29.48
N THR A 47 -40.01 7.86 30.30
CA THR A 47 -40.13 6.45 29.94
C THR A 47 -41.51 6.19 29.33
N ALA A 48 -41.55 5.93 28.02
CA ALA A 48 -42.74 5.40 27.38
C ALA A 48 -42.87 3.90 27.72
N VAL A 49 -43.87 3.61 28.53
CA VAL A 49 -44.31 2.25 28.82
C VAL A 49 -45.07 1.74 27.60
N PHE A 50 -44.51 0.77 26.87
CA PHE A 50 -45.26 0.01 25.89
C PHE A 50 -46.08 -1.04 26.59
N ALA A 51 -47.42 -0.88 26.58
CA ALA A 51 -48.37 -1.85 27.00
C ALA A 51 -48.36 -3.05 26.03
N GLN A 52 -48.11 -4.24 26.57
CA GLN A 52 -48.27 -5.50 25.86
C GLN A 52 -49.76 -5.81 25.77
N THR A 53 -50.28 -6.00 24.56
CA THR A 53 -51.59 -6.57 24.29
C THR A 53 -51.50 -8.08 24.43
N PRO A 54 -52.42 -8.75 25.11
CA PRO A 54 -52.42 -10.20 25.24
C PRO A 54 -52.97 -10.88 23.98
N ASP A 55 -52.30 -11.99 23.58
CA ASP A 55 -52.69 -12.86 22.49
C ASP A 55 -54.05 -13.51 22.74
N PRO A 56 -54.91 -13.68 21.72
CA PRO A 56 -56.16 -14.41 21.86
C PRO A 56 -55.94 -15.93 21.85
N LYS A 57 -56.49 -16.55 22.83
CA LYS A 57 -56.59 -18.01 23.08
C LYS A 57 -57.34 -18.71 21.94
N PRO A 58 -56.83 -19.83 21.37
CA PRO A 58 -57.60 -20.57 20.37
C PRO A 58 -58.74 -21.37 20.97
N THR A 59 -59.92 -21.17 20.42
CA THR A 59 -61.15 -21.93 20.71
C THR A 59 -61.14 -23.25 19.97
N ALA A 60 -61.39 -24.34 20.69
CA ALA A 60 -61.55 -25.66 20.14
C ALA A 60 -62.87 -25.77 19.34
N GLY A 61 -62.76 -26.17 18.07
CA GLY A 61 -63.88 -26.54 17.21
C GLY A 61 -63.68 -27.95 16.66
N ALA A 62 -64.75 -28.73 16.73
CA ALA A 62 -64.90 -30.17 16.53
C ALA A 62 -64.65 -30.65 15.05
N PRO A 63 -64.58 -31.97 14.81
CA PRO A 63 -63.94 -32.57 13.64
C PRO A 63 -64.84 -32.63 12.42
N ALA A 64 -64.29 -32.32 11.25
CA ALA A 64 -64.90 -32.67 9.95
C ALA A 64 -64.07 -33.79 9.28
N GLN A 65 -64.74 -34.91 9.07
CA GLN A 65 -64.26 -36.00 8.23
C GLN A 65 -64.21 -35.57 6.77
N GLY A 66 -63.13 -35.91 6.08
CA GLY A 66 -62.98 -35.62 4.65
C GLY A 66 -61.81 -36.34 4.00
N ASN A 67 -62.05 -37.47 3.44
CA ASN A 67 -61.46 -38.19 2.30
C ASN A 67 -59.95 -38.05 2.06
N GLY A 68 -59.25 -39.19 2.23
CA GLY A 68 -57.87 -39.39 1.83
C GLY A 68 -57.64 -39.34 0.33
N ALA A 69 -56.65 -38.54 -0.06
CA ALA A 69 -55.91 -38.71 -1.28
C ALA A 69 -54.49 -39.12 -0.90
N PRO A 70 -53.82 -40.03 -1.60
CA PRO A 70 -52.49 -40.48 -1.25
C PRO A 70 -51.51 -39.35 -1.49
N SER A 71 -50.84 -38.92 -0.40
CA SER A 71 -49.70 -38.00 -0.43
C SER A 71 -48.56 -38.67 -1.20
N GLN A 72 -48.24 -38.15 -2.36
CA GLN A 72 -46.99 -38.45 -3.04
C GLN A 72 -45.82 -38.10 -2.13
N PRO A 73 -44.77 -38.94 -2.04
CA PRO A 73 -43.57 -38.58 -1.33
C PRO A 73 -42.94 -37.37 -1.99
N GLY A 74 -42.90 -36.24 -1.28
CA GLY A 74 -42.25 -35.02 -1.71
C GLY A 74 -40.84 -35.35 -2.11
N SER A 75 -40.53 -35.17 -3.38
CA SER A 75 -39.16 -35.13 -3.90
C SER A 75 -38.43 -34.00 -3.14
N THR A 76 -37.70 -34.35 -2.10
CA THR A 76 -36.67 -33.46 -1.56
C THR A 76 -35.63 -33.28 -2.66
N ASP A 77 -35.81 -32.27 -3.47
CA ASP A 77 -34.78 -31.77 -4.40
C ASP A 77 -33.55 -31.37 -3.55
N ARG A 78 -32.75 -32.37 -3.20
CA ARG A 78 -31.47 -32.18 -2.59
C ARG A 78 -30.56 -31.58 -3.64
N ARG A 79 -30.67 -30.28 -3.87
CA ARG A 79 -29.68 -29.53 -4.63
C ARG A 79 -28.36 -29.64 -3.88
N ILE A 80 -27.53 -30.57 -4.33
CA ILE A 80 -26.13 -30.65 -3.88
C ILE A 80 -25.46 -29.41 -4.42
N ARG A 81 -25.31 -28.38 -3.57
CA ARG A 81 -24.48 -27.23 -3.89
C ARG A 81 -23.03 -27.70 -3.79
N VAL A 82 -22.46 -28.12 -4.91
CA VAL A 82 -21.03 -28.36 -5.01
C VAL A 82 -20.38 -26.98 -5.02
N ARG A 83 -19.76 -26.57 -3.92
CA ARG A 83 -18.94 -25.37 -3.86
C ARG A 83 -17.60 -25.74 -4.50
N VAL A 84 -17.36 -25.35 -5.73
CA VAL A 84 -16.08 -25.50 -6.39
C VAL A 84 -15.21 -24.33 -5.96
N GLN A 85 -14.22 -24.59 -5.11
CA GLN A 85 -13.23 -23.59 -4.74
C GLN A 85 -12.32 -23.32 -5.94
N VAL A 86 -12.31 -22.09 -6.43
CA VAL A 86 -11.40 -21.64 -7.49
C VAL A 86 -10.30 -20.82 -6.86
N VAL A 87 -9.05 -21.20 -7.10
CA VAL A 87 -7.89 -20.43 -6.68
C VAL A 87 -7.51 -19.46 -7.78
N SER A 88 -7.64 -18.16 -7.51
CA SER A 88 -7.20 -17.09 -8.40
C SER A 88 -5.70 -16.82 -8.20
N VAL A 89 -4.96 -16.76 -9.31
CA VAL A 89 -3.50 -16.57 -9.34
C VAL A 89 -3.19 -15.41 -10.29
N PRO A 90 -3.03 -14.19 -9.76
CA PRO A 90 -2.52 -13.08 -10.55
C PRO A 90 -1.05 -13.34 -10.90
N VAL A 91 -0.68 -13.11 -12.16
CA VAL A 91 0.66 -13.37 -12.67
C VAL A 91 1.16 -12.18 -13.47
N SER A 92 2.27 -11.60 -13.07
CA SER A 92 3.03 -10.65 -13.87
C SER A 92 4.14 -11.38 -14.62
N VAL A 93 4.25 -11.12 -15.92
CA VAL A 93 5.36 -11.62 -16.74
C VAL A 93 6.11 -10.43 -17.30
N LEU A 94 7.38 -10.30 -16.97
CA LEU A 94 8.21 -9.16 -17.33
C LEU A 94 9.37 -9.58 -18.23
N ASP A 95 9.72 -8.74 -19.19
CA ASP A 95 10.93 -8.92 -20.00
C ASP A 95 12.20 -8.55 -19.21
N LYS A 96 13.38 -8.68 -19.84
CA LYS A 96 14.67 -8.32 -19.22
C LYS A 96 14.80 -6.83 -18.88
N ARG A 97 13.95 -5.98 -19.43
CA ARG A 97 13.90 -4.53 -19.14
C ARG A 97 12.88 -4.19 -18.05
N GLY A 98 12.18 -5.21 -17.50
CA GLY A 98 11.12 -5.02 -16.52
C GLY A 98 9.78 -4.57 -17.13
N LEU A 99 9.61 -4.67 -18.45
CA LEU A 99 8.36 -4.29 -19.11
C LEU A 99 7.42 -5.51 -19.17
N PRO A 100 6.09 -5.30 -18.97
CA PRO A 100 5.12 -6.37 -19.04
C PRO A 100 5.09 -7.05 -20.42
N VAL A 101 5.05 -8.36 -20.42
CA VAL A 101 4.86 -9.22 -21.60
C VAL A 101 3.40 -9.59 -21.65
N ILE A 102 2.66 -9.08 -22.64
CA ILE A 102 1.20 -9.11 -22.69
C ILE A 102 0.62 -9.97 -23.82
N ASP A 103 1.46 -10.67 -24.57
CA ASP A 103 1.11 -11.45 -25.76
C ASP A 103 1.11 -12.97 -25.53
N LEU A 104 1.02 -13.41 -24.26
CA LEU A 104 0.98 -14.82 -23.91
C LEU A 104 -0.44 -15.38 -23.93
N SER A 105 -0.54 -16.68 -24.25
CA SER A 105 -1.78 -17.47 -24.21
C SER A 105 -1.79 -18.39 -22.98
N GLN A 106 -2.95 -18.99 -22.68
CA GLN A 106 -3.09 -19.96 -21.60
C GLN A 106 -2.08 -21.12 -21.70
N ASN A 107 -1.78 -21.57 -22.93
CA ASN A 107 -0.87 -22.72 -23.17
C ASN A 107 0.59 -22.43 -22.83
N ASP A 108 0.93 -21.13 -22.68
CA ASP A 108 2.28 -20.73 -22.28
C ASP A 108 2.51 -20.85 -20.77
N PHE A 109 1.46 -21.10 -19.98
CA PHE A 109 1.52 -21.15 -18.53
C PHE A 109 1.39 -22.56 -17.97
N ARG A 110 2.13 -22.84 -16.91
CA ARG A 110 2.00 -24.02 -16.07
C ARG A 110 1.91 -23.60 -14.61
N VAL A 111 0.85 -24.02 -13.94
CA VAL A 111 0.62 -23.71 -12.51
C VAL A 111 0.86 -24.97 -11.70
N TYR A 112 1.62 -24.86 -10.63
CA TYR A 112 1.89 -25.94 -9.69
C TYR A 112 1.42 -25.53 -8.30
N GLU A 113 0.72 -26.44 -7.61
CA GLU A 113 0.38 -26.33 -6.20
C GLU A 113 1.12 -27.44 -5.44
N ASN A 114 1.92 -27.07 -4.43
CA ASN A 114 2.78 -27.99 -3.67
C ASN A 114 3.59 -28.94 -4.59
N GLY A 115 4.08 -28.40 -5.72
CA GLY A 115 4.84 -29.15 -6.73
C GLY A 115 4.01 -30.00 -7.69
N LYS A 116 2.69 -30.11 -7.52
CA LYS A 116 1.79 -30.86 -8.43
C LYS A 116 1.21 -29.93 -9.48
N LEU A 117 1.32 -30.31 -10.75
CA LEU A 117 0.74 -29.58 -11.88
C LEU A 117 -0.78 -29.49 -11.74
N GLN A 118 -1.33 -28.29 -11.91
CA GLN A 118 -2.76 -27.98 -11.89
C GLN A 118 -3.26 -27.67 -13.29
N THR A 119 -4.53 -27.99 -13.55
CA THR A 119 -5.19 -27.65 -14.82
C THR A 119 -5.76 -26.24 -14.72
N ILE A 120 -5.26 -25.32 -15.55
CA ILE A 120 -5.80 -23.96 -15.65
C ILE A 120 -7.20 -24.04 -16.28
N LYS A 121 -8.22 -23.64 -15.53
CA LYS A 121 -9.62 -23.61 -15.98
C LYS A 121 -10.06 -22.23 -16.45
N TYR A 122 -9.44 -21.20 -15.91
CA TYR A 122 -9.74 -19.81 -16.22
C TYR A 122 -8.47 -19.08 -16.60
N PHE A 123 -8.52 -18.34 -17.66
CA PHE A 123 -7.45 -17.50 -18.16
C PHE A 123 -8.06 -16.17 -18.58
N VAL A 124 -7.74 -15.11 -17.86
CA VAL A 124 -8.28 -13.78 -18.12
C VAL A 124 -7.10 -12.80 -18.19
N ARG A 125 -7.13 -11.95 -19.19
CA ARG A 125 -6.22 -10.83 -19.33
C ARG A 125 -6.94 -9.50 -19.09
N GLU A 126 -8.13 -9.34 -19.62
CA GLU A 126 -8.96 -8.15 -19.50
C GLU A 126 -10.46 -8.50 -19.55
N PRO A 127 -11.30 -7.87 -18.74
CA PRO A 127 -10.96 -6.96 -17.65
C PRO A 127 -10.40 -7.71 -16.43
N LEU A 128 -9.34 -7.17 -15.84
CA LEU A 128 -8.79 -7.71 -14.60
C LEU A 128 -9.70 -7.38 -13.41
N PRO A 129 -9.73 -8.23 -12.38
CA PRO A 129 -10.38 -7.90 -11.12
C PRO A 129 -9.80 -6.60 -10.54
N PRO A 130 -10.64 -5.74 -9.91
CA PRO A 130 -10.19 -4.48 -9.35
C PRO A 130 -9.18 -4.67 -8.23
N LEU A 131 -8.34 -3.65 -8.03
CA LEU A 131 -7.32 -3.63 -7.00
C LEU A 131 -7.86 -3.06 -5.68
N ARG A 132 -7.39 -3.64 -4.58
CA ARG A 132 -7.39 -3.05 -3.25
C ARG A 132 -5.94 -2.77 -2.90
N ILE A 133 -5.58 -1.50 -2.91
CA ILE A 133 -4.20 -1.06 -2.71
C ILE A 133 -4.06 -0.45 -1.33
N GLY A 134 -3.10 -0.92 -0.55
CA GLY A 134 -2.63 -0.23 0.64
C GLY A 134 -1.34 0.51 0.32
N LEU A 135 -1.38 1.82 0.37
CA LEU A 135 -0.20 2.66 0.29
C LEU A 135 0.32 2.91 1.71
N ILE A 136 1.48 2.37 2.03
CA ILE A 136 2.09 2.44 3.37
C ILE A 136 3.36 3.27 3.28
N LEU A 137 3.39 4.38 4.01
CA LEU A 137 4.51 5.32 4.01
C LEU A 137 5.21 5.33 5.36
N ASP A 138 6.52 5.17 5.33
CA ASP A 138 7.39 5.39 6.50
C ASP A 138 7.37 6.88 6.86
N THR A 139 6.95 7.19 8.07
CA THR A 139 6.98 8.55 8.61
C THR A 139 7.96 8.72 9.76
N SER A 140 8.91 7.80 9.92
CA SER A 140 9.93 7.87 10.98
C SER A 140 10.85 9.07 10.81
N ASN A 141 11.63 9.37 11.85
CA ASN A 141 12.57 10.51 11.83
C ASN A 141 13.63 10.42 10.72
N SER A 142 14.02 9.20 10.33
CA SER A 142 15.08 8.99 9.34
C SER A 142 14.67 9.41 7.92
N VAL A 143 13.38 9.38 7.58
CA VAL A 143 12.87 9.74 6.25
C VAL A 143 12.62 11.23 6.08
N ARG A 144 12.80 12.04 7.12
CA ARG A 144 12.53 13.49 7.07
C ARG A 144 13.14 14.21 5.87
N PRO A 145 14.39 13.94 5.47
CA PRO A 145 14.98 14.59 4.27
C PRO A 145 14.35 14.16 2.95
N GLN A 146 13.82 12.91 2.86
CA GLN A 146 13.22 12.33 1.68
C GLN A 146 11.70 12.55 1.58
N MET A 147 11.05 12.86 2.70
CA MET A 147 9.59 13.01 2.83
C MET A 147 8.95 13.90 1.73
N PRO A 148 9.51 15.05 1.31
CA PRO A 148 8.92 15.82 0.24
C PRO A 148 8.82 15.05 -1.09
N PHE A 149 9.87 14.30 -1.45
CA PHE A 149 9.92 13.51 -2.69
C PHE A 149 9.00 12.30 -2.63
N GLU A 150 8.92 11.65 -1.46
CA GLU A 150 8.01 10.53 -1.23
C GLU A 150 6.55 10.96 -1.38
N LYS A 151 6.20 12.13 -0.85
CA LYS A 151 4.87 12.70 -1.01
C LYS A 151 4.52 12.99 -2.47
N ASP A 152 5.44 13.60 -3.22
CA ASP A 152 5.22 13.91 -4.63
C ASP A 152 5.02 12.63 -5.45
N ALA A 153 5.89 11.64 -5.27
CA ALA A 153 5.80 10.37 -5.97
C ALA A 153 4.56 9.55 -5.55
N ALA A 154 4.24 9.52 -4.26
CA ALA A 154 3.05 8.85 -3.75
C ALA A 154 1.75 9.48 -4.27
N SER A 155 1.71 10.83 -4.35
CA SER A 155 0.57 11.55 -4.94
C SER A 155 0.40 11.17 -6.41
N GLN A 156 1.47 11.20 -7.20
CA GLN A 156 1.42 10.81 -8.61
C GLN A 156 0.90 9.38 -8.79
N PHE A 157 1.43 8.43 -8.01
CA PHE A 157 0.98 7.04 -8.05
C PHE A 157 -0.52 6.90 -7.76
N VAL A 158 -1.05 7.65 -6.79
CA VAL A 158 -2.47 7.64 -6.44
C VAL A 158 -3.32 8.10 -7.63
N PHE A 159 -2.93 9.20 -8.29
CA PHE A 159 -3.62 9.67 -9.49
C PHE A 159 -3.57 8.64 -10.61
N ASP A 160 -2.41 8.10 -10.93
CA ASP A 160 -2.22 7.11 -12.00
C ASP A 160 -3.06 5.84 -11.80
N MET A 161 -3.18 5.39 -10.55
CA MET A 161 -3.94 4.16 -10.22
C MET A 161 -5.46 4.37 -10.15
N LEU A 162 -5.94 5.59 -9.89
CA LEU A 162 -7.36 5.90 -9.74
C LEU A 162 -7.96 6.61 -10.95
N GLU A 163 -7.17 7.25 -11.82
CA GLU A 163 -7.66 7.91 -13.04
C GLU A 163 -8.32 6.95 -14.03
N VAL A 164 -7.98 5.66 -13.99
CA VAL A 164 -8.63 4.63 -14.80
C VAL A 164 -10.04 4.39 -14.27
N ARG A 165 -10.98 5.25 -14.62
CA ARG A 165 -12.37 5.28 -14.11
C ARG A 165 -13.13 3.95 -14.20
N ALA A 166 -12.73 3.06 -15.10
CA ALA A 166 -13.35 1.74 -15.26
C ALA A 166 -12.83 0.69 -14.28
N SER A 167 -11.71 0.94 -13.57
CA SER A 167 -10.99 -0.09 -12.82
C SER A 167 -11.63 -0.46 -11.49
N LYS A 168 -12.47 0.40 -10.90
CA LYS A 168 -13.03 0.26 -9.53
C LYS A 168 -11.96 -0.01 -8.47
N ASN A 169 -10.74 0.48 -8.71
CA ASN A 169 -9.65 0.39 -7.74
C ASN A 169 -9.97 1.25 -6.52
N LEU A 170 -9.56 0.77 -5.35
CA LEU A 170 -9.62 1.56 -4.11
C LEU A 170 -8.25 1.56 -3.46
N ILE A 171 -7.88 2.70 -2.89
CA ILE A 171 -6.62 2.87 -2.15
C ILE A 171 -6.94 3.29 -0.72
N PHE A 172 -6.28 2.67 0.26
CA PHE A 172 -6.18 3.24 1.61
C PHE A 172 -4.76 3.73 1.86
N LEU A 173 -4.63 4.76 2.68
CA LEU A 173 -3.35 5.33 3.10
C LEU A 173 -3.09 4.99 4.57
N GLN A 174 -1.96 4.37 4.83
CA GLN A 174 -1.46 4.10 6.17
C GLN A 174 -0.05 4.66 6.32
N THR A 175 0.26 5.14 7.50
CA THR A 175 1.62 5.53 7.87
C THR A 175 2.11 4.70 9.03
N PHE A 176 3.42 4.63 9.17
CA PHE A 176 4.03 4.06 10.36
C PHE A 176 5.27 4.85 10.80
N ASP A 177 5.39 4.91 12.09
CA ASP A 177 6.59 5.34 12.82
C ASP A 177 6.80 4.37 13.99
N ALA A 178 6.75 4.78 15.25
CA ALA A 178 6.71 3.89 16.41
C ALA A 178 5.42 3.05 16.49
N THR A 179 4.38 3.51 15.81
CA THR A 179 3.07 2.86 15.68
C THR A 179 2.59 2.93 14.24
N SER A 180 1.59 2.10 13.88
CA SER A 180 0.95 2.21 12.59
C SER A 180 -0.43 2.87 12.69
N SER A 181 -0.79 3.70 11.72
CA SER A 181 -2.06 4.44 11.69
C SER A 181 -2.63 4.52 10.29
N VAL A 182 -3.92 4.17 10.15
CA VAL A 182 -4.68 4.41 8.92
C VAL A 182 -5.07 5.88 8.86
N VAL A 183 -4.48 6.61 7.91
CA VAL A 183 -4.72 8.04 7.68
C VAL A 183 -5.96 8.29 6.85
N GLN A 184 -6.22 7.39 5.89
CA GLN A 184 -7.39 7.41 5.02
C GLN A 184 -7.81 5.98 4.71
N ASP A 185 -9.09 5.67 4.93
CA ASP A 185 -9.66 4.37 4.55
C ASP A 185 -9.84 4.26 3.03
N PHE A 186 -10.19 3.08 2.53
CA PHE A 186 -10.39 2.84 1.11
C PHE A 186 -11.25 3.91 0.45
N THR A 187 -10.72 4.54 -0.58
CA THR A 187 -11.38 5.54 -1.41
C THR A 187 -10.93 5.42 -2.86
N ASP A 188 -11.76 5.87 -3.78
CA ASP A 188 -11.46 6.07 -5.20
C ASP A 188 -11.24 7.56 -5.55
N ASP A 189 -11.21 8.43 -4.53
CA ASP A 189 -10.98 9.85 -4.70
C ASP A 189 -9.49 10.18 -4.52
N PRO A 190 -8.75 10.49 -5.61
CA PRO A 190 -7.33 10.79 -5.55
C PRO A 190 -7.01 12.10 -4.84
N GLU A 191 -7.92 13.09 -4.87
CA GLU A 191 -7.70 14.38 -4.20
C GLU A 191 -7.72 14.22 -2.67
N VAL A 192 -8.65 13.43 -2.15
CA VAL A 192 -8.70 13.11 -0.71
C VAL A 192 -7.38 12.47 -0.24
N LEU A 193 -6.86 11.52 -1.01
CA LEU A 193 -5.58 10.88 -0.70
C LEU A 193 -4.41 11.86 -0.81
N ASN A 194 -4.37 12.68 -1.87
CA ASN A 194 -3.34 13.69 -2.08
C ASN A 194 -3.27 14.68 -0.90
N ASP A 195 -4.41 15.20 -0.45
CA ASP A 195 -4.47 16.11 0.70
C ASP A 195 -3.91 15.46 1.97
N LYS A 196 -4.25 14.20 2.22
CA LYS A 196 -3.72 13.44 3.36
C LYS A 196 -2.21 13.21 3.23
N ILE A 197 -1.72 12.83 2.05
CA ILE A 197 -0.29 12.65 1.78
C ILE A 197 0.46 13.96 2.02
N ARG A 198 -0.04 15.09 1.49
CA ARG A 198 0.58 16.40 1.67
C ARG A 198 0.67 16.82 3.14
N ALA A 199 -0.30 16.43 3.97
CA ALA A 199 -0.35 16.76 5.39
C ALA A 199 0.60 15.94 6.27
N LEU A 200 1.19 14.83 5.79
CA LEU A 200 2.05 13.95 6.57
C LEU A 200 3.28 14.70 7.13
N LYS A 201 3.74 14.26 8.29
CA LYS A 201 4.94 14.79 8.95
C LYS A 201 5.82 13.65 9.43
N ALA A 202 7.13 13.80 9.30
CA ALA A 202 8.09 12.82 9.80
C ALA A 202 8.33 12.98 11.31
N GLY A 203 8.32 11.87 12.04
CA GLY A 203 8.59 11.78 13.47
C GLY A 203 8.53 10.33 13.96
N GLY A 204 9.01 10.06 15.17
CA GLY A 204 8.90 8.75 15.81
C GLY A 204 9.95 7.71 15.40
N GLY A 205 9.71 6.47 15.81
CA GLY A 205 10.54 5.29 15.58
C GLY A 205 10.20 4.54 14.29
N LYS A 206 10.33 3.18 14.30
CA LYS A 206 10.06 2.33 13.13
C LYS A 206 9.45 1.00 13.57
N ALA A 207 8.21 0.75 13.15
CA ALA A 207 7.46 -0.48 13.36
C ALA A 207 6.93 -1.02 12.01
N LEU A 208 7.85 -1.42 11.12
CA LEU A 208 7.53 -1.86 9.75
C LEU A 208 6.69 -3.15 9.74
N TYR A 209 7.08 -4.15 10.55
CA TYR A 209 6.37 -5.44 10.55
C TYR A 209 4.96 -5.31 11.12
N ASP A 210 4.78 -4.49 12.16
CA ASP A 210 3.45 -4.16 12.68
C ASP A 210 2.60 -3.45 11.64
N ALA A 211 3.17 -2.51 10.86
CA ALA A 211 2.44 -1.81 9.81
C ALA A 211 1.91 -2.76 8.75
N ILE A 212 2.74 -3.70 8.29
CA ILE A 212 2.35 -4.72 7.30
C ILE A 212 1.33 -5.68 7.90
N TYR A 213 1.55 -6.15 9.14
CA TYR A 213 0.66 -7.08 9.81
C TYR A 213 -0.75 -6.48 9.96
N TYR A 214 -0.87 -5.27 10.49
CA TYR A 214 -2.18 -4.62 10.69
C TYR A 214 -2.85 -4.22 9.38
N ALA A 215 -2.10 -3.74 8.38
CA ALA A 215 -2.64 -3.49 7.05
C ALA A 215 -3.28 -4.75 6.44
N CYS A 216 -2.60 -5.89 6.54
CA CYS A 216 -3.13 -7.16 6.06
C CYS A 216 -4.33 -7.63 6.88
N LYS A 217 -4.24 -7.61 8.21
CA LYS A 217 -5.27 -8.11 9.12
C LYS A 217 -6.55 -7.28 9.09
N GLU A 218 -6.41 -5.96 9.19
CA GLU A 218 -7.55 -5.08 9.42
C GLU A 218 -8.18 -4.57 8.12
N LYS A 219 -7.35 -4.39 7.07
CA LYS A 219 -7.81 -3.82 5.80
C LYS A 219 -7.92 -4.84 4.69
N MET A 220 -6.84 -5.57 4.40
CA MET A 220 -6.83 -6.45 3.24
C MET A 220 -7.71 -7.67 3.41
N LEU A 221 -7.64 -8.36 4.57
CA LEU A 221 -8.42 -9.57 4.82
C LEU A 221 -9.92 -9.33 4.68
N ASN A 222 -10.40 -8.15 5.07
CA ASN A 222 -11.81 -7.78 5.07
C ASN A 222 -12.24 -6.96 3.83
N SER A 223 -11.41 -6.86 2.80
CA SER A 223 -11.67 -5.98 1.64
C SER A 223 -12.59 -6.58 0.57
N GLY A 224 -12.99 -7.83 0.70
CA GLY A 224 -13.83 -8.58 -0.24
C GLY A 224 -13.25 -9.95 -0.59
N SER A 225 -13.87 -10.68 -1.51
CA SER A 225 -13.47 -12.03 -1.90
C SER A 225 -12.21 -12.05 -2.78
N PRO A 226 -11.23 -12.95 -2.52
CA PRO A 226 -9.99 -13.05 -3.31
C PRO A 226 -10.20 -13.38 -4.79
N GLU A 227 -11.31 -14.04 -5.14
CA GLU A 227 -11.63 -14.33 -6.54
C GLU A 227 -12.07 -13.07 -7.31
N GLN A 228 -12.58 -12.07 -6.59
CA GLN A 228 -13.15 -10.86 -7.17
C GLN A 228 -12.21 -9.66 -7.10
N LEU A 229 -11.16 -9.73 -6.31
CA LEU A 229 -10.27 -8.62 -6.03
C LEU A 229 -8.80 -9.06 -6.06
N ARG A 230 -7.91 -8.12 -6.41
CA ARG A 230 -6.46 -8.26 -6.24
C ARG A 230 -6.00 -7.35 -5.11
N ARG A 231 -5.33 -7.92 -4.12
CA ARG A 231 -4.87 -7.20 -2.93
C ARG A 231 -3.38 -6.94 -3.01
N VAL A 232 -3.00 -5.69 -2.83
CA VAL A 232 -1.62 -5.24 -2.99
C VAL A 232 -1.26 -4.24 -1.89
N LEU A 233 -0.12 -4.42 -1.25
CA LEU A 233 0.52 -3.37 -0.47
C LEU A 233 1.67 -2.77 -1.28
N VAL A 234 1.76 -1.45 -1.30
CA VAL A 234 2.91 -0.69 -1.80
C VAL A 234 3.51 0.03 -0.60
N VAL A 235 4.71 -0.37 -0.22
CA VAL A 235 5.37 0.11 1.01
C VAL A 235 6.63 0.86 0.63
N ILE A 236 6.75 2.10 1.10
CA ILE A 236 7.98 2.90 0.96
C ILE A 236 8.67 2.92 2.32
N SER A 237 9.87 2.31 2.41
CA SER A 237 10.62 2.15 3.66
C SER A 237 12.10 1.87 3.39
N ASP A 238 12.96 2.09 4.38
CA ASP A 238 14.36 1.64 4.34
C ASP A 238 14.56 0.19 4.81
N GLY A 239 13.48 -0.53 5.12
CA GLY A 239 13.51 -1.93 5.54
C GLY A 239 13.99 -2.19 6.96
N ILE A 240 14.27 -1.13 7.74
CA ILE A 240 14.70 -1.27 9.13
C ILE A 240 13.45 -1.30 10.03
N ASP A 241 13.41 -2.30 10.90
CA ASP A 241 12.43 -2.42 11.97
C ASP A 241 13.13 -2.32 13.33
N VAL A 242 12.56 -1.58 14.27
CA VAL A 242 13.14 -1.37 15.61
C VAL A 242 12.15 -1.66 16.72
N GLN A 243 10.85 -1.48 16.47
CA GLN A 243 9.86 -1.38 17.54
C GLN A 243 8.61 -2.24 17.31
N SER A 244 8.55 -3.05 16.25
CA SER A 244 7.38 -3.92 16.02
C SER A 244 7.22 -4.94 17.14
N HIS A 245 5.97 -5.22 17.47
CA HIS A 245 5.59 -6.30 18.38
C HIS A 245 5.50 -7.64 17.61
N HIS A 246 5.16 -7.59 16.31
CA HIS A 246 5.13 -8.76 15.44
C HIS A 246 6.49 -8.97 14.78
N THR A 247 6.81 -10.23 14.56
CA THR A 247 8.01 -10.65 13.86
C THR A 247 7.84 -10.52 12.33
N PHE A 248 8.96 -10.54 11.63
CA PHE A 248 9.00 -10.61 10.17
C PHE A 248 8.15 -11.76 9.60
N ASP A 249 8.25 -12.98 10.20
CA ASP A 249 7.51 -14.15 9.74
C ASP A 249 6.00 -14.06 10.03
N GLU A 250 5.59 -13.41 11.11
CA GLU A 250 4.17 -13.15 11.40
C GLU A 250 3.57 -12.17 10.41
N ALA A 251 4.32 -11.12 10.02
CA ALA A 251 3.88 -10.16 9.00
C ALA A 251 3.67 -10.86 7.64
N ILE A 252 4.62 -11.73 7.22
CA ILE A 252 4.50 -12.52 6.00
C ILE A 252 3.33 -13.50 6.07
N SER A 253 3.18 -14.21 7.21
CA SER A 253 2.08 -15.15 7.40
C SER A 253 0.72 -14.46 7.30
N MET A 254 0.61 -13.24 7.83
CA MET A 254 -0.60 -12.45 7.71
C MET A 254 -0.85 -11.97 6.28
N ALA A 255 0.20 -11.57 5.54
CA ALA A 255 0.09 -11.24 4.12
C ALA A 255 -0.42 -12.43 3.28
N HIS A 256 0.09 -13.65 3.56
CA HIS A 256 -0.40 -14.87 2.91
C HIS A 256 -1.85 -15.18 3.27
N ARG A 257 -2.26 -15.00 4.53
CA ARG A 257 -3.67 -15.18 4.94
C ARG A 257 -4.61 -14.20 4.26
N ALA A 258 -4.15 -12.96 4.10
CA ALA A 258 -4.89 -11.93 3.39
C ALA A 258 -4.74 -12.03 1.86
N GLU A 259 -4.02 -13.02 1.34
CA GLU A 259 -3.70 -13.18 -0.10
C GLU A 259 -3.18 -11.89 -0.74
N THR A 260 -2.31 -11.19 -0.02
CA THR A 260 -1.81 -9.87 -0.38
C THR A 260 -0.38 -9.95 -0.89
N VAL A 261 -0.15 -9.39 -2.08
CA VAL A 261 1.19 -9.22 -2.66
C VAL A 261 1.78 -7.91 -2.18
N ILE A 262 3.06 -7.90 -1.81
CA ILE A 262 3.73 -6.71 -1.27
C ILE A 262 4.82 -6.23 -2.22
N TYR A 263 4.67 -5.01 -2.71
CA TYR A 263 5.69 -4.27 -3.44
C TYR A 263 6.38 -3.30 -2.48
N LEU A 264 7.71 -3.26 -2.54
CA LEU A 264 8.50 -2.42 -1.65
C LEU A 264 9.40 -1.50 -2.45
N ILE A 265 9.52 -0.27 -1.99
CA ILE A 265 10.41 0.73 -2.56
C ILE A 265 11.34 1.18 -1.44
N ALA A 266 12.64 0.93 -1.65
CA ALA A 266 13.65 1.33 -0.69
C ALA A 266 13.88 2.84 -0.76
N ASN A 267 13.65 3.53 0.35
CA ASN A 267 13.96 4.95 0.55
C ASN A 267 15.27 5.19 1.30
N GLY A 268 16.13 4.17 1.36
CA GLY A 268 17.41 4.19 2.06
C GLY A 268 18.39 5.25 1.54
N ARG A 269 19.58 5.27 2.14
CA ARG A 269 20.63 6.24 1.76
C ARG A 269 21.14 5.98 0.36
N TYR A 270 21.41 7.07 -0.35
CA TYR A 270 21.94 7.05 -1.71
C TYR A 270 23.31 6.36 -1.75
N GLY A 271 23.47 5.45 -2.71
CA GLY A 271 24.75 4.89 -3.08
C GLY A 271 25.28 3.75 -2.21
N PHE A 272 24.54 3.29 -1.21
CA PHE A 272 24.96 2.20 -0.33
C PHE A 272 23.93 1.09 -0.30
N THR A 273 24.38 -0.16 -0.14
CA THR A 273 23.50 -1.26 0.25
C THR A 273 23.20 -1.11 1.73
N ASN A 274 21.92 -0.97 2.08
CA ASN A 274 21.51 -0.84 3.47
C ASN A 274 21.17 -2.23 4.04
N PRO A 275 21.35 -2.46 5.35
CA PRO A 275 20.96 -3.72 5.97
C PRO A 275 19.47 -4.09 5.74
N GLY A 276 18.60 -3.09 5.67
CA GLY A 276 17.17 -3.27 5.39
C GLY A 276 16.86 -3.73 3.97
N ASP A 277 17.76 -3.53 3.00
CA ASP A 277 17.54 -3.94 1.60
C ASP A 277 17.28 -5.45 1.48
N VAL A 278 18.00 -6.27 2.27
CA VAL A 278 17.82 -7.73 2.29
C VAL A 278 16.44 -8.10 2.86
N VAL A 279 15.98 -7.35 3.86
CA VAL A 279 14.65 -7.53 4.46
C VAL A 279 13.57 -7.22 3.43
N LEU A 280 13.70 -6.10 2.71
CA LEU A 280 12.75 -5.71 1.66
C LEU A 280 12.72 -6.75 0.52
N GLU A 281 13.89 -7.22 0.05
CA GLU A 281 13.98 -8.25 -0.99
C GLU A 281 13.31 -9.57 -0.55
N ASP A 282 13.57 -10.03 0.68
CA ASP A 282 12.99 -11.27 1.18
C ASP A 282 11.48 -11.16 1.40
N LEU A 283 11.00 -10.04 1.92
CA LEU A 283 9.59 -9.77 2.11
C LEU A 283 8.83 -9.75 0.77
N ALA A 284 9.35 -9.02 -0.23
CA ALA A 284 8.79 -9.01 -1.58
C ALA A 284 8.75 -10.41 -2.20
N ARG A 285 9.89 -11.10 -2.18
CA ARG A 285 10.02 -12.44 -2.76
C ARG A 285 9.06 -13.45 -2.12
N ARG A 286 8.94 -13.43 -0.79
CA ARG A 286 8.08 -14.38 -0.05
C ARG A 286 6.60 -14.10 -0.22
N THR A 287 6.20 -12.86 -0.52
CA THR A 287 4.81 -12.48 -0.78
C THR A 287 4.43 -12.47 -2.26
N GLY A 288 5.41 -12.65 -3.16
CA GLY A 288 5.19 -12.73 -4.61
C GLY A 288 5.23 -11.38 -5.33
N GLY A 289 5.68 -10.32 -4.65
CA GLY A 289 5.87 -8.99 -5.22
C GLY A 289 7.30 -8.70 -5.66
N ALA A 290 7.69 -7.44 -5.59
CA ALA A 290 9.01 -6.96 -5.96
C ALA A 290 9.52 -5.88 -4.99
N ALA A 291 10.85 -5.83 -4.83
CA ALA A 291 11.54 -4.74 -4.18
C ALA A 291 12.28 -3.90 -5.21
N PHE A 292 12.13 -2.59 -5.11
CA PHE A 292 12.76 -1.60 -5.98
C PHE A 292 13.76 -0.79 -5.16
N PHE A 293 14.95 -0.59 -5.73
CA PHE A 293 16.05 0.12 -5.07
C PHE A 293 16.48 1.31 -5.92
N PRO A 294 15.67 2.37 -5.99
CA PRO A 294 15.90 3.49 -6.90
C PRO A 294 17.24 4.21 -6.69
N PHE A 295 17.84 4.07 -5.50
CA PHE A 295 19.06 4.76 -5.13
C PHE A 295 20.32 3.88 -5.11
N ARG A 296 20.19 2.56 -5.32
CA ARG A 296 21.33 1.61 -5.28
C ARG A 296 22.28 1.75 -6.48
N GLN A 297 21.75 2.03 -7.67
CA GLN A 297 22.52 2.06 -8.94
C GLN A 297 23.29 3.35 -9.19
N ALA A 298 23.05 4.40 -8.43
CA ALA A 298 23.63 5.71 -8.66
C ALA A 298 25.16 5.77 -8.43
N VAL A 299 25.70 4.91 -7.56
CA VAL A 299 27.14 4.91 -7.25
C VAL A 299 28.00 4.37 -8.41
N GLY A 300 27.48 3.39 -9.18
CA GLY A 300 28.22 2.82 -10.30
C GLY A 300 28.40 3.81 -11.46
N SER A 301 27.34 4.53 -11.81
CA SER A 301 27.36 5.51 -12.90
C SER A 301 28.17 6.77 -12.54
N ASP A 302 28.12 7.20 -11.27
CA ASP A 302 28.85 8.39 -10.82
C ASP A 302 30.35 8.13 -10.66
N LEU A 303 30.75 6.89 -10.30
CA LEU A 303 32.14 6.45 -10.32
C LEU A 303 32.68 6.33 -11.75
N GLU A 304 31.88 5.82 -12.67
CA GLU A 304 32.27 5.63 -14.07
C GLU A 304 32.32 6.95 -14.85
N THR A 305 31.48 7.94 -14.48
CA THR A 305 31.50 9.29 -15.08
C THR A 305 32.57 10.20 -14.49
N GLY A 306 33.38 9.71 -13.52
CA GLY A 306 34.51 10.48 -12.99
C GLY A 306 34.11 11.61 -12.02
N TYR A 307 32.85 11.65 -11.57
CA TYR A 307 32.36 12.68 -10.64
C TYR A 307 33.15 12.67 -9.31
N LEU A 308 33.54 11.47 -8.87
CA LEU A 308 34.41 11.29 -7.67
C LEU A 308 35.91 11.46 -7.97
N SER A 309 36.29 11.47 -9.25
CA SER A 309 37.74 11.58 -9.65
C SER A 309 38.30 12.99 -9.59
N HIS A 310 37.46 14.00 -9.36
CA HIS A 310 37.90 15.42 -9.33
C HIS A 310 38.24 15.92 -7.93
N GLY A 311 38.55 15.07 -6.97
CA GLY A 311 39.18 15.45 -5.71
C GLY A 311 38.33 16.28 -4.73
N GLN A 312 37.03 16.34 -4.93
CA GLN A 312 36.14 17.20 -4.13
C GLN A 312 35.64 16.57 -2.81
N ILE A 313 36.15 15.41 -2.43
CA ILE A 313 35.82 14.77 -1.14
C ILE A 313 36.57 15.42 0.05
N GLY A 314 37.54 16.30 -0.22
CA GLY A 314 38.50 16.79 0.78
C GLY A 314 38.18 18.12 1.46
N ASP A 315 37.30 18.95 0.93
CA ASP A 315 37.11 20.31 1.46
C ASP A 315 35.68 20.62 1.84
N THR A 316 35.28 20.20 3.03
CA THR A 316 34.00 20.55 3.65
C THR A 316 33.97 21.99 4.21
N SER A 317 35.05 22.75 4.09
CA SER A 317 35.18 24.10 4.64
C SER A 317 34.71 25.22 3.69
N GLN A 318 34.46 24.92 2.42
CA GLN A 318 33.94 25.91 1.46
C GLN A 318 32.54 25.57 0.95
N ASN A 319 31.59 25.79 1.80
CA ASN A 319 30.15 25.50 1.62
C ASN A 319 29.44 26.47 0.64
N LYS A 320 30.09 26.89 -0.46
CA LYS A 320 29.53 27.85 -1.44
C LYS A 320 28.98 27.22 -2.72
N GLY A 321 29.06 25.89 -2.91
CA GLY A 321 28.63 25.18 -4.15
C GLY A 321 27.44 24.24 -4.01
N LEU A 322 27.08 23.86 -2.81
CA LEU A 322 26.07 22.78 -2.57
C LEU A 322 24.62 23.12 -2.93
N GLY A 323 24.29 24.39 -3.18
CA GLY A 323 22.91 24.79 -3.48
C GLY A 323 22.38 24.36 -4.85
N ALA A 324 23.25 24.33 -5.87
CA ALA A 324 22.85 23.92 -7.23
C ALA A 324 22.92 22.39 -7.40
N GLU A 325 23.83 21.73 -6.70
CA GLU A 325 23.97 20.27 -6.72
C GLU A 325 22.89 19.58 -5.89
N THR A 326 22.47 20.16 -4.76
CA THR A 326 21.35 19.67 -3.97
C THR A 326 20.04 19.66 -4.77
N GLY A 327 19.82 20.63 -5.64
CA GLY A 327 18.64 20.68 -6.51
C GLY A 327 18.60 19.57 -7.57
N ARG A 328 19.73 19.31 -8.23
CA ARG A 328 19.86 18.21 -9.23
C ARG A 328 19.71 16.84 -8.57
N PHE A 329 20.38 16.63 -7.45
CA PHE A 329 20.32 15.40 -6.69
C PHE A 329 18.91 15.11 -6.16
N SER A 330 18.19 16.15 -5.77
CA SER A 330 16.81 16.07 -5.30
C SER A 330 15.86 15.73 -6.45
N ALA A 331 16.03 16.33 -7.62
CA ALA A 331 15.20 16.04 -8.79
C ALA A 331 15.42 14.60 -9.30
N GLU A 332 16.65 14.09 -9.29
CA GLU A 332 16.96 12.72 -9.68
C GLU A 332 16.31 11.70 -8.74
N LYS A 333 16.31 11.94 -7.42
CA LYS A 333 15.63 11.08 -6.44
C LYS A 333 14.13 11.00 -6.71
N LEU A 334 13.50 12.13 -6.98
CA LEU A 334 12.07 12.16 -7.29
C LEU A 334 11.77 11.35 -8.54
N VAL A 335 12.53 11.55 -9.61
CA VAL A 335 12.34 10.81 -10.88
C VAL A 335 12.47 9.31 -10.65
N ARG A 336 13.52 8.85 -9.98
CA ARG A 336 13.74 7.41 -9.75
C ARG A 336 12.67 6.76 -8.85
N LEU A 337 12.17 7.51 -7.88
CA LEU A 337 11.08 7.03 -7.02
C LEU A 337 9.77 6.96 -7.80
N ALA A 338 9.48 7.97 -8.62
CA ALA A 338 8.32 7.98 -9.50
C ALA A 338 8.38 6.85 -10.53
N GLU A 339 9.54 6.60 -11.16
CA GLU A 339 9.75 5.47 -12.08
C GLU A 339 9.50 4.11 -11.44
N ALA A 340 9.90 3.93 -10.16
CA ALA A 340 9.63 2.69 -9.43
C ALA A 340 8.13 2.51 -9.20
N LEU A 341 7.41 3.55 -8.78
CA LEU A 341 5.97 3.51 -8.59
C LEU A 341 5.21 3.31 -9.91
N GLU A 342 5.62 3.99 -10.98
CA GLU A 342 5.06 3.80 -12.31
C GLU A 342 5.28 2.35 -12.82
N SER A 343 6.44 1.77 -12.54
CA SER A 343 6.72 0.37 -12.90
C SER A 343 5.79 -0.59 -12.17
N ILE A 344 5.51 -0.35 -10.88
CA ILE A 344 4.50 -1.11 -10.12
C ILE A 344 3.12 -0.93 -10.74
N GLY A 345 2.71 0.30 -11.05
CA GLY A 345 1.43 0.59 -11.67
C GLY A 345 1.25 -0.13 -13.01
N ARG A 346 2.24 -0.08 -13.88
CA ARG A 346 2.24 -0.83 -15.16
C ARG A 346 2.13 -2.33 -14.94
N GLU A 347 2.95 -2.89 -14.03
CA GLU A 347 2.90 -4.31 -13.71
C GLU A 347 1.51 -4.73 -13.21
N LEU A 348 0.89 -3.95 -12.34
CA LEU A 348 -0.43 -4.23 -11.80
C LEU A 348 -1.57 -4.14 -12.84
N ASN A 349 -1.43 -3.27 -13.82
CA ASN A 349 -2.41 -3.09 -14.88
C ASN A 349 -2.30 -4.17 -15.97
N ASP A 350 -1.12 -4.77 -16.17
CA ASP A 350 -0.82 -5.71 -17.26
C ASP A 350 -0.62 -7.15 -16.77
N GLN A 351 -1.28 -7.56 -15.70
CA GLN A 351 -1.23 -8.94 -15.19
C GLN A 351 -2.12 -9.89 -16.00
N TYR A 352 -1.78 -11.17 -15.90
CA TYR A 352 -2.69 -12.26 -16.23
C TYR A 352 -3.38 -12.74 -14.97
N SER A 353 -4.65 -13.14 -15.06
CA SER A 353 -5.36 -13.82 -14.00
C SER A 353 -5.60 -15.27 -14.42
N LEU A 354 -4.95 -16.20 -13.73
CA LEU A 354 -5.12 -17.64 -13.92
C LEU A 354 -6.05 -18.16 -12.83
N GLY A 355 -6.88 -19.14 -13.17
CA GLY A 355 -7.71 -19.80 -12.17
C GLY A 355 -7.66 -21.32 -12.33
N TYR A 356 -7.56 -22.06 -11.23
CA TYR A 356 -7.64 -23.51 -11.21
C TYR A 356 -8.48 -23.98 -10.02
N THR A 357 -9.01 -25.21 -10.13
CA THR A 357 -9.61 -25.90 -8.99
C THR A 357 -8.54 -26.81 -8.38
N PRO A 358 -8.22 -26.65 -7.08
CA PRO A 358 -7.22 -27.50 -6.43
C PRO A 358 -7.55 -28.98 -6.57
N ALA A 359 -6.54 -29.79 -6.86
CA ALA A 359 -6.69 -31.25 -6.83
C ALA A 359 -6.93 -31.79 -5.42
N ASN A 360 -6.46 -31.07 -4.39
CA ASN A 360 -6.81 -31.28 -3.00
C ASN A 360 -7.79 -30.20 -2.59
N ASP A 361 -9.05 -30.53 -2.41
CA ASP A 361 -10.15 -29.64 -2.03
C ASP A 361 -10.34 -29.54 -0.49
N ALA A 362 -9.48 -30.18 0.30
CA ALA A 362 -9.55 -30.12 1.76
C ALA A 362 -9.36 -28.69 2.27
N VAL A 363 -10.29 -28.23 3.09
CA VAL A 363 -10.25 -26.94 3.78
C VAL A 363 -9.66 -27.16 5.17
N ASP A 364 -8.35 -27.40 5.22
CA ASP A 364 -7.61 -27.85 6.41
C ASP A 364 -6.77 -26.76 7.08
N GLY A 365 -6.83 -25.53 6.54
CA GLY A 365 -6.08 -24.38 7.05
C GLY A 365 -4.57 -24.46 6.75
N THR A 366 -4.12 -25.45 5.96
CA THR A 366 -2.70 -25.58 5.63
C THR A 366 -2.28 -24.58 4.54
N TYR A 367 -1.02 -24.16 4.59
CA TYR A 367 -0.43 -23.34 3.54
C TYR A 367 -0.15 -24.18 2.29
N ARG A 368 -0.56 -23.70 1.12
CA ARG A 368 -0.34 -24.29 -0.19
C ARG A 368 0.52 -23.40 -1.04
N ALA A 369 1.73 -23.85 -1.33
CA ALA A 369 2.67 -23.10 -2.14
C ALA A 369 2.26 -23.12 -3.61
N ILE A 370 2.31 -21.97 -4.28
CA ILE A 370 2.05 -21.80 -5.72
C ILE A 370 3.35 -21.51 -6.44
N ARG A 371 3.54 -22.12 -7.60
CA ARG A 371 4.61 -21.83 -8.55
C ARG A 371 4.04 -21.77 -9.95
N VAL A 372 4.38 -20.71 -10.68
CA VAL A 372 4.00 -20.54 -12.08
C VAL A 372 5.24 -20.55 -12.96
N GLU A 373 5.18 -21.30 -14.04
CA GLU A 373 6.19 -21.34 -15.08
C GLU A 373 5.60 -20.82 -16.40
N VAL A 374 6.43 -20.13 -17.17
CA VAL A 374 6.08 -19.60 -18.50
C VAL A 374 7.03 -20.21 -19.54
N ALA A 375 6.50 -20.67 -20.65
CA ALA A 375 7.28 -21.32 -21.72
C ALA A 375 8.27 -20.37 -22.42
N ARG A 376 8.05 -19.04 -22.35
CA ARG A 376 8.92 -18.02 -22.95
C ARG A 376 10.22 -17.88 -22.14
N LYS A 377 11.38 -17.96 -22.84
CA LYS A 377 12.69 -17.77 -22.23
C LYS A 377 12.99 -16.30 -22.00
N GLY A 378 13.76 -15.99 -20.94
CA GLY A 378 14.27 -14.66 -20.67
C GLY A 378 13.21 -13.71 -20.10
N VAL A 379 12.15 -14.25 -19.53
CA VAL A 379 11.15 -13.50 -18.78
C VAL A 379 11.27 -13.77 -17.28
N GLN A 380 10.86 -12.80 -16.48
CA GLN A 380 10.68 -12.93 -15.04
C GLN A 380 9.19 -13.09 -14.76
N VAL A 381 8.85 -14.09 -13.94
CA VAL A 381 7.48 -14.38 -13.53
C VAL A 381 7.32 -14.03 -12.07
N ARG A 382 6.28 -13.27 -11.74
CA ARG A 382 5.91 -12.91 -10.37
C ARG A 382 4.46 -13.29 -10.14
N THR A 383 4.20 -13.88 -8.99
CA THR A 383 2.86 -14.30 -8.54
C THR A 383 2.86 -14.48 -7.04
N LYS A 384 1.67 -14.53 -6.42
CA LYS A 384 1.58 -14.86 -4.99
C LYS A 384 2.27 -16.20 -4.71
N ALA A 385 3.01 -16.26 -3.61
CA ALA A 385 3.80 -17.45 -3.25
C ALA A 385 2.93 -18.63 -2.81
N GLY A 386 1.68 -18.39 -2.44
CA GLY A 386 0.73 -19.41 -2.01
C GLY A 386 -0.49 -18.83 -1.32
N TYR A 387 -1.26 -19.68 -0.67
CA TYR A 387 -2.45 -19.32 0.10
C TYR A 387 -2.71 -20.31 1.23
N PHE A 388 -3.54 -19.94 2.20
CA PHE A 388 -4.03 -20.87 3.22
C PHE A 388 -5.37 -21.47 2.77
N ALA A 389 -5.49 -22.80 2.81
CA ALA A 389 -6.70 -23.53 2.45
C ALA A 389 -7.75 -23.39 3.57
N THR A 390 -8.34 -22.20 3.70
CA THR A 390 -9.39 -21.89 4.69
C THR A 390 -10.75 -21.85 4.03
N ALA A 391 -11.82 -22.19 4.77
CA ALA A 391 -13.16 -21.85 4.34
C ALA A 391 -13.28 -20.33 4.25
N GLU A 392 -13.84 -19.79 3.15
CA GLU A 392 -14.27 -18.40 3.13
C GLU A 392 -15.09 -18.11 4.39
N GLN A 393 -14.66 -17.15 5.17
CA GLN A 393 -15.57 -16.58 6.16
C GLN A 393 -16.62 -15.75 5.40
N PRO A 394 -17.90 -15.96 5.71
CA PRO A 394 -19.00 -15.30 5.00
C PRO A 394 -19.00 -13.78 5.20
#